data_a90f11054665ca0c8a24e2230125b908
#
_entry.id   a90f11054665ca0c8a24e2230125b908
#
_cell.length_a   1.000
_cell.length_b   1.000
_cell.length_c   1.000
_cell.angle_alpha   90.00
_cell.angle_beta   90.00
_cell.angle_gamma   90.00
#
_symmetry.space_group_name_H-M   'P 1'
#
loop_
_entity.id
_entity.type
_entity.pdbx_description
1 polymer ?
#
loop_
_entity_poly.entity_id
_entity_poly.type
_entity_poly.pdbx_seq_one_letter_code
_entity_poly.pdbx_strand_id
1 'polypeptide(L)'
;MKRKWWHDKVAYQIYPKSFLDTNGDGIGDLRGIISKLDYLKKLGIDIIWLSPVYKSPFVDQGYDIADYYAIAEEFGTMDEFDELLAEAKKRDMHIIMDLVINHCSDQHVWFRKALADPDGKYADYFYFRKGKNGNPPSNYRSYFGGSCWEPVPGTDKYYFHMFAREQPDLNWENPELRQELYRMINWWLEKGLSGFRIDAIINIKKDPAFPDFAPDGTDGLASCIKMVENVEGVGELLEDLKKNTFEKYDAFTVGEVFNMKSDELPAFIGENGHFSTIFDFSAHCLSEGMHGWYDAPEIEFPKWREAIVRSQLEIQKYGFEANIIENHDEPRGASRFLPAYAQNPAGVKSFGTLIVIIILINFIYMGL
;
A
#
# COMPACT_ATOMS: atom_id res chain seq x y z
N MET A 1 -14.27 -1.13 23.17
CA MET A 1 -13.42 -0.26 22.31
C MET A 1 -13.92 1.18 22.39
N LYS A 2 -13.04 2.17 22.55
CA LYS A 2 -13.40 3.60 22.53
C LYS A 2 -13.69 4.02 21.10
N ARG A 3 -14.81 4.75 20.87
CA ARG A 3 -15.15 5.23 19.53
C ARG A 3 -14.09 6.19 19.01
N LYS A 4 -13.62 5.93 17.78
CA LYS A 4 -12.71 6.77 17.03
C LYS A 4 -13.47 7.53 15.93
N TRP A 5 -12.89 8.63 15.43
CA TRP A 5 -13.55 9.49 14.45
C TRP A 5 -13.85 8.79 13.11
N TRP A 6 -13.09 7.75 12.77
CA TRP A 6 -13.17 7.02 11.49
C TRP A 6 -14.12 5.80 11.52
N HIS A 7 -14.68 5.41 12.67
CA HIS A 7 -15.48 4.18 12.81
C HIS A 7 -16.75 4.12 11.97
N ASP A 8 -17.28 5.25 11.54
CA ASP A 8 -18.52 5.37 10.77
C ASP A 8 -18.29 6.05 9.40
N LYS A 9 -17.07 5.98 8.89
CA LYS A 9 -16.66 6.68 7.68
C LYS A 9 -16.58 5.75 6.47
N VAL A 10 -16.86 6.31 5.30
CA VAL A 10 -16.70 5.65 4.01
C VAL A 10 -15.49 6.26 3.29
N ALA A 11 -14.54 5.41 2.94
CA ALA A 11 -13.37 5.82 2.19
C ALA A 11 -13.54 5.52 0.68
N TYR A 12 -13.04 6.43 -0.14
CA TYR A 12 -13.06 6.33 -1.59
C TYR A 12 -11.65 6.48 -2.14
N GLN A 13 -11.15 5.46 -2.85
CA GLN A 13 -9.84 5.54 -3.49
C GLN A 13 -9.93 6.33 -4.79
N ILE A 14 -9.04 7.29 -4.93
CA ILE A 14 -8.77 8.01 -6.18
C ILE A 14 -7.40 7.62 -6.70
N TYR A 15 -7.37 7.07 -7.92
CA TYR A 15 -6.17 6.93 -8.71
C TYR A 15 -6.02 8.19 -9.57
N PRO A 16 -5.17 9.17 -9.17
CA PRO A 16 -5.19 10.52 -9.74
C PRO A 16 -5.07 10.53 -11.26
N LYS A 17 -4.13 9.76 -11.79
CA LYS A 17 -3.81 9.68 -13.24
C LYS A 17 -5.03 9.46 -14.14
N SER A 18 -6.04 8.70 -13.68
CA SER A 18 -7.22 8.34 -14.47
C SER A 18 -8.53 8.93 -13.94
N PHE A 19 -8.49 9.85 -12.97
CA PHE A 19 -9.70 10.36 -12.34
C PHE A 19 -10.37 11.49 -13.14
N LEU A 20 -9.69 12.63 -13.30
CA LEU A 20 -10.18 13.76 -14.09
C LEU A 20 -9.01 14.65 -14.51
N ASP A 21 -8.81 14.76 -15.81
CA ASP A 21 -7.88 15.66 -16.47
C ASP A 21 -8.55 17.04 -16.66
N THR A 22 -7.96 18.09 -16.12
CA THR A 22 -8.50 19.46 -16.25
C THR A 22 -7.69 20.34 -17.19
N ASN A 23 -6.47 19.95 -17.54
CA ASN A 23 -5.57 20.72 -18.39
C ASN A 23 -5.49 20.19 -19.83
N GLY A 24 -6.01 18.97 -20.11
CA GLY A 24 -6.10 18.37 -21.43
C GLY A 24 -4.83 17.63 -21.87
N ASP A 25 -3.97 17.23 -20.94
CA ASP A 25 -2.72 16.50 -21.25
C ASP A 25 -2.90 14.96 -21.26
N GLY A 26 -4.08 14.47 -20.91
CA GLY A 26 -4.39 13.05 -20.83
C GLY A 26 -4.14 12.41 -19.47
N ILE A 27 -3.73 13.20 -18.48
CA ILE A 27 -3.44 12.76 -17.11
C ILE A 27 -4.37 13.50 -16.15
N GLY A 28 -5.05 12.76 -15.26
CA GLY A 28 -5.86 13.37 -14.21
C GLY A 28 -5.01 14.11 -13.18
N ASP A 29 -5.56 15.15 -12.59
CA ASP A 29 -4.80 16.10 -11.75
C ASP A 29 -5.52 16.47 -10.45
N LEU A 30 -4.82 17.17 -9.55
CA LEU A 30 -5.36 17.63 -8.26
C LEU A 30 -6.53 18.60 -8.43
N ARG A 31 -6.52 19.43 -9.49
CA ARG A 31 -7.64 20.32 -9.83
C ARG A 31 -8.91 19.54 -10.16
N GLY A 32 -8.75 18.42 -10.89
CA GLY A 32 -9.83 17.50 -11.17
C GLY A 32 -10.43 16.93 -9.88
N ILE A 33 -9.61 16.52 -8.94
CA ILE A 33 -10.06 16.03 -7.64
C ILE A 33 -10.81 17.12 -6.88
N ILE A 34 -10.23 18.32 -6.75
CA ILE A 34 -10.87 19.47 -6.07
C ILE A 34 -12.26 19.76 -6.68
N SER A 35 -12.36 19.75 -8.00
CA SER A 35 -13.61 20.02 -8.73
C SER A 35 -14.73 19.02 -8.43
N LYS A 36 -14.39 17.82 -7.96
CA LYS A 36 -15.32 16.71 -7.68
C LYS A 36 -15.62 16.50 -6.19
N LEU A 37 -15.08 17.30 -5.30
CA LEU A 37 -15.32 17.13 -3.84
C LEU A 37 -16.80 17.21 -3.48
N ASP A 38 -17.58 18.11 -4.08
CA ASP A 38 -19.03 18.21 -3.83
C ASP A 38 -19.79 16.96 -4.32
N TYR A 39 -19.38 16.41 -5.45
CA TYR A 39 -19.91 15.14 -5.94
C TYR A 39 -19.60 13.98 -4.99
N LEU A 40 -18.35 13.86 -4.53
CA LEU A 40 -17.94 12.82 -3.59
C LEU A 40 -18.67 12.98 -2.23
N LYS A 41 -18.80 14.19 -1.73
CA LYS A 41 -19.57 14.45 -0.50
C LYS A 41 -21.05 14.07 -0.65
N LYS A 42 -21.66 14.40 -1.79
CA LYS A 42 -23.05 14.00 -2.09
C LYS A 42 -23.20 12.48 -2.23
N LEU A 43 -22.17 11.78 -2.66
CA LEU A 43 -22.13 10.32 -2.73
C LEU A 43 -22.05 9.68 -1.33
N GLY A 44 -21.70 10.45 -0.30
CA GLY A 44 -21.56 9.97 1.08
C GLY A 44 -20.14 9.61 1.46
N ILE A 45 -19.15 10.10 0.71
CA ILE A 45 -17.74 9.86 0.99
C ILE A 45 -17.24 10.80 2.08
N ASP A 46 -16.52 10.24 3.04
CA ASP A 46 -15.94 10.98 4.17
C ASP A 46 -14.41 11.02 4.10
N ILE A 47 -13.78 9.98 3.55
CA ILE A 47 -12.33 9.85 3.44
C ILE A 47 -11.97 9.64 1.96
N ILE A 48 -11.03 10.42 1.46
CA ILE A 48 -10.42 10.21 0.15
C ILE A 48 -9.04 9.60 0.36
N TRP A 49 -8.83 8.40 -0.17
CA TRP A 49 -7.51 7.80 -0.29
C TRP A 49 -6.93 8.12 -1.66
N LEU A 50 -5.84 8.90 -1.67
CA LEU A 50 -5.08 9.19 -2.88
C LEU A 50 -4.01 8.13 -3.07
N SER A 51 -4.03 7.41 -4.20
CA SER A 51 -2.86 6.67 -4.68
C SER A 51 -1.68 7.64 -4.87
N PRO A 52 -0.43 7.15 -4.92
CA PRO A 52 0.74 8.02 -4.78
C PRO A 52 0.73 9.23 -5.71
N VAL A 53 0.90 10.42 -5.14
CA VAL A 53 1.03 11.70 -5.86
C VAL A 53 2.41 12.33 -5.70
N TYR A 54 3.33 11.64 -5.04
CA TYR A 54 4.70 12.09 -4.85
C TYR A 54 5.47 12.17 -6.16
N LYS A 55 6.55 12.95 -6.17
CA LYS A 55 7.48 12.95 -7.31
C LYS A 55 8.05 11.55 -7.54
N SER A 56 7.85 11.05 -8.76
CA SER A 56 8.20 9.69 -9.17
C SER A 56 8.60 9.65 -10.64
N PRO A 57 9.48 8.76 -11.07
CA PRO A 57 9.68 8.45 -12.49
C PRO A 57 8.57 7.54 -13.07
N PHE A 58 7.60 7.09 -12.26
CA PHE A 58 6.44 6.30 -12.66
C PHE A 58 6.76 4.94 -13.31
N VAL A 59 7.84 4.31 -12.91
CA VAL A 59 8.15 2.93 -13.32
C VAL A 59 7.07 1.98 -12.79
N ASP A 60 6.63 2.21 -11.55
CA ASP A 60 5.53 1.50 -10.89
C ASP A 60 4.39 2.47 -10.54
N GLN A 61 3.95 3.25 -11.51
CA GLN A 61 2.79 4.16 -11.46
C GLN A 61 2.74 5.09 -10.23
N GLY A 62 3.92 5.45 -9.65
CA GLY A 62 4.04 6.35 -8.51
C GLY A 62 4.49 5.66 -7.22
N TYR A 63 4.50 4.32 -7.16
CA TYR A 63 5.02 3.57 -6.01
C TYR A 63 6.57 3.57 -5.94
N ASP A 64 7.25 4.07 -6.97
CA ASP A 64 8.68 4.33 -7.01
C ASP A 64 8.96 5.81 -6.69
N ILE A 65 8.97 6.16 -5.40
CA ILE A 65 9.04 7.54 -4.93
C ILE A 65 10.46 8.10 -5.00
N ALA A 66 10.65 9.18 -5.79
CA ALA A 66 11.93 9.87 -5.94
C ALA A 66 12.12 11.05 -4.95
N ASP A 67 11.02 11.64 -4.48
CA ASP A 67 11.03 12.68 -3.46
C ASP A 67 9.74 12.66 -2.65
N TYR A 68 9.87 12.33 -1.36
CA TYR A 68 8.73 12.24 -0.44
C TYR A 68 8.12 13.59 -0.04
N TYR A 69 8.79 14.71 -0.32
CA TYR A 69 8.35 16.07 0.06
C TYR A 69 7.81 16.87 -1.12
N ALA A 70 7.72 16.27 -2.32
CA ALA A 70 7.27 16.94 -3.51
C ALA A 70 6.09 16.20 -4.16
N ILE A 71 5.16 16.97 -4.72
CA ILE A 71 4.10 16.47 -5.60
C ILE A 71 4.70 16.29 -7.01
N ALA A 72 4.28 15.25 -7.73
CA ALA A 72 4.64 15.06 -9.13
C ALA A 72 4.02 16.16 -9.99
N GLU A 73 4.80 16.72 -10.91
CA GLU A 73 4.39 17.84 -11.78
C GLU A 73 3.17 17.47 -12.65
N GLU A 74 3.04 16.18 -13.00
CA GLU A 74 1.92 15.63 -13.77
C GLU A 74 0.59 15.76 -13.04
N PHE A 75 0.61 15.75 -11.70
CA PHE A 75 -0.61 15.86 -10.89
C PHE A 75 -0.87 17.28 -10.40
N GLY A 76 0.12 18.17 -10.46
CA GLY A 76 0.00 19.56 -10.05
C GLY A 76 1.10 20.01 -9.10
N THR A 77 0.78 20.96 -8.25
CA THR A 77 1.73 21.65 -7.35
C THR A 77 1.44 21.36 -5.88
N MET A 78 2.38 21.67 -5.00
CA MET A 78 2.17 21.63 -3.56
C MET A 78 1.09 22.62 -3.11
N ASP A 79 0.98 23.79 -3.73
CA ASP A 79 -0.08 24.76 -3.43
C ASP A 79 -1.47 24.20 -3.76
N GLU A 80 -1.60 23.46 -4.87
CA GLU A 80 -2.83 22.77 -5.23
C GLU A 80 -3.17 21.62 -4.28
N PHE A 81 -2.15 20.93 -3.79
CA PHE A 81 -2.33 19.92 -2.75
C PHE A 81 -2.82 20.56 -1.43
N ASP A 82 -2.25 21.69 -1.04
CA ASP A 82 -2.71 22.45 0.13
C ASP A 82 -4.14 22.96 -0.04
N GLU A 83 -4.51 23.38 -1.24
CA GLU A 83 -5.89 23.74 -1.58
C GLU A 83 -6.83 22.53 -1.45
N LEU A 84 -6.40 21.36 -1.94
CA LEU A 84 -7.20 20.13 -1.81
C LEU A 84 -7.48 19.79 -0.34
N LEU A 85 -6.47 19.86 0.53
CA LEU A 85 -6.65 19.64 1.98
C LEU A 85 -7.63 20.65 2.57
N ALA A 86 -7.49 21.92 2.23
CA ALA A 86 -8.35 22.99 2.73
C ALA A 86 -9.80 22.83 2.25
N GLU A 87 -10.02 22.50 0.98
CA GLU A 87 -11.36 22.32 0.39
C GLU A 87 -12.04 21.04 0.89
N ALA A 88 -11.31 19.96 1.10
CA ALA A 88 -11.82 18.74 1.72
C ALA A 88 -12.28 19.03 3.17
N LYS A 89 -11.45 19.71 3.95
CA LYS A 89 -11.77 20.10 5.33
C LYS A 89 -13.03 20.96 5.45
N LYS A 90 -13.27 21.90 4.53
CA LYS A 90 -14.50 22.72 4.49
C LYS A 90 -15.76 21.86 4.32
N ARG A 91 -15.64 20.68 3.75
CA ARG A 91 -16.72 19.71 3.48
C ARG A 91 -16.83 18.62 4.53
N ASP A 92 -16.06 18.72 5.62
CA ASP A 92 -15.94 17.64 6.61
C ASP A 92 -15.53 16.32 5.92
N MET A 93 -14.51 16.40 5.08
CA MET A 93 -13.87 15.27 4.39
C MET A 93 -12.40 15.20 4.78
N HIS A 94 -11.88 13.99 4.81
CA HIS A 94 -10.52 13.69 5.20
C HIS A 94 -9.71 13.20 4.00
N ILE A 95 -8.46 13.59 3.91
CA ILE A 95 -7.54 13.07 2.90
C ILE A 95 -6.52 12.15 3.58
N ILE A 96 -6.33 10.96 3.04
CA ILE A 96 -5.22 10.07 3.33
C ILE A 96 -4.42 9.81 2.06
N MET A 97 -3.13 9.55 2.19
CA MET A 97 -2.25 9.23 1.07
C MET A 97 -1.70 7.82 1.20
N ASP A 98 -1.19 7.29 0.11
CA ASP A 98 -0.31 6.12 0.16
C ASP A 98 1.00 6.45 0.88
N LEU A 99 1.45 5.57 1.75
CA LEU A 99 2.74 5.63 2.42
C LEU A 99 3.58 4.45 1.96
N VAL A 100 4.49 4.68 1.03
CA VAL A 100 5.39 3.67 0.48
C VAL A 100 6.73 3.78 1.20
N ILE A 101 6.98 2.88 2.14
CA ILE A 101 8.16 2.91 3.00
C ILE A 101 8.90 1.56 3.09
N ASN A 102 8.49 0.57 2.30
CA ASN A 102 9.29 -0.63 2.10
C ASN A 102 10.48 -0.37 1.17
N HIS A 103 10.30 0.48 0.18
CA HIS A 103 11.28 0.82 -0.86
C HIS A 103 11.13 2.29 -1.26
N CYS A 104 12.05 2.80 -2.07
CA CYS A 104 11.93 4.08 -2.75
C CYS A 104 12.39 3.94 -4.20
N SER A 105 12.31 4.99 -5.00
CA SER A 105 12.88 4.99 -6.36
C SER A 105 14.40 4.91 -6.36
N ASP A 106 14.96 4.32 -7.40
CA ASP A 106 16.39 4.39 -7.73
C ASP A 106 16.85 5.84 -8.01
N GLN A 107 15.89 6.73 -8.33
CA GLN A 107 16.13 8.18 -8.50
C GLN A 107 16.10 8.95 -7.18
N HIS A 108 15.73 8.33 -6.06
CA HIS A 108 15.72 9.00 -4.76
C HIS A 108 17.14 9.39 -4.34
N VAL A 109 17.27 10.57 -3.75
CA VAL A 109 18.57 11.15 -3.36
C VAL A 109 19.39 10.23 -2.45
N TRP A 110 18.74 9.44 -1.61
CA TRP A 110 19.42 8.46 -0.73
C TRP A 110 20.07 7.36 -1.54
N PHE A 111 19.35 6.77 -2.50
CA PHE A 111 19.89 5.67 -3.31
C PHE A 111 20.98 6.13 -4.27
N ARG A 112 20.82 7.31 -4.89
CA ARG A 112 21.87 7.89 -5.73
C ARG A 112 23.17 8.15 -4.96
N LYS A 113 23.06 8.59 -3.69
CA LYS A 113 24.23 8.74 -2.81
C LYS A 113 24.82 7.39 -2.40
N ALA A 114 23.97 6.37 -2.16
CA ALA A 114 24.41 5.01 -1.86
C ALA A 114 25.17 4.38 -3.04
N LEU A 115 24.71 4.58 -4.28
CA LEU A 115 25.42 4.12 -5.48
C LEU A 115 26.75 4.88 -5.69
N ALA A 116 26.83 6.18 -5.36
CA ALA A 116 28.04 6.95 -5.48
C ALA A 116 29.12 6.56 -4.45
N ASP A 117 28.69 6.07 -3.27
CA ASP A 117 29.58 5.58 -2.21
C ASP A 117 28.95 4.33 -1.55
N PRO A 118 29.17 3.13 -2.15
CA PRO A 118 28.58 1.87 -1.67
C PRO A 118 29.12 1.35 -0.33
N ASP A 119 30.06 2.04 0.28
CA ASP A 119 30.59 1.80 1.64
C ASP A 119 30.25 2.95 2.61
N GLY A 120 29.61 4.01 2.12
CA GLY A 120 29.27 5.20 2.87
C GLY A 120 27.95 5.10 3.65
N LYS A 121 27.63 6.17 4.37
CA LYS A 121 26.44 6.28 5.24
C LYS A 121 25.14 5.87 4.55
N TYR A 122 24.92 6.31 3.31
CA TYR A 122 23.66 6.06 2.61
C TYR A 122 23.54 4.62 2.08
N ALA A 123 24.64 3.88 1.95
CA ALA A 123 24.60 2.46 1.61
C ALA A 123 23.87 1.64 2.69
N ASP A 124 23.99 2.03 3.97
CA ASP A 124 23.30 1.38 5.08
C ASP A 124 21.79 1.66 5.13
N TYR A 125 21.29 2.59 4.31
CA TYR A 125 19.84 2.80 4.13
C TYR A 125 19.19 1.74 3.26
N PHE A 126 19.99 0.91 2.59
CA PHE A 126 19.57 -0.14 1.67
C PHE A 126 20.30 -1.45 2.01
N TYR A 127 19.92 -2.52 1.33
CA TYR A 127 20.59 -3.82 1.49
C TYR A 127 21.61 -4.02 0.37
N PHE A 128 22.86 -3.61 0.62
CA PHE A 128 23.99 -3.94 -0.26
C PHE A 128 24.70 -5.19 0.26
N ARG A 129 24.92 -6.18 -0.60
CA ARG A 129 25.62 -7.43 -0.25
C ARG A 129 26.59 -7.82 -1.35
N LYS A 130 27.73 -8.43 -0.95
CA LYS A 130 28.68 -8.98 -1.91
C LYS A 130 28.10 -10.21 -2.60
N GLY A 131 28.36 -10.32 -3.90
CA GLY A 131 28.02 -11.51 -4.66
C GLY A 131 28.80 -12.75 -4.21
N LYS A 132 28.28 -13.91 -4.55
CA LYS A 132 28.91 -15.21 -4.28
C LYS A 132 29.43 -15.81 -5.59
N ASN A 133 30.76 -15.88 -5.79
CA ASN A 133 31.38 -16.45 -6.99
C ASN A 133 30.86 -15.84 -8.31
N GLY A 134 30.68 -14.54 -8.34
CA GLY A 134 30.14 -13.80 -9.50
C GLY A 134 28.63 -13.91 -9.72
N ASN A 135 27.89 -14.52 -8.78
CA ASN A 135 26.44 -14.61 -8.78
C ASN A 135 25.85 -13.69 -7.69
N PRO A 136 24.53 -13.42 -7.75
CA PRO A 136 23.82 -12.72 -6.68
C PRO A 136 24.04 -13.35 -5.29
N PRO A 137 23.85 -12.59 -4.19
CA PRO A 137 24.02 -13.07 -2.81
C PRO A 137 23.11 -14.24 -2.43
N SER A 138 21.91 -14.29 -3.00
CA SER A 138 20.92 -15.34 -2.78
C SER A 138 19.95 -15.45 -3.96
N ASN A 139 19.15 -16.52 -4.00
CA ASN A 139 18.35 -16.94 -5.14
C ASN A 139 16.88 -16.46 -5.08
N TYR A 140 16.62 -15.20 -4.72
CA TYR A 140 15.24 -14.72 -4.64
C TYR A 140 14.70 -14.21 -5.97
N ARG A 141 13.42 -14.55 -6.23
CA ARG A 141 12.61 -14.00 -7.31
C ARG A 141 11.77 -12.83 -6.79
N SER A 142 11.88 -11.70 -7.47
CA SER A 142 11.05 -10.51 -7.25
C SER A 142 9.56 -10.81 -7.45
N TYR A 143 8.68 -10.04 -6.80
CA TYR A 143 7.23 -10.08 -7.06
C TYR A 143 6.91 -9.80 -8.54
N PHE A 144 7.73 -8.99 -9.22
CA PHE A 144 7.57 -8.66 -10.63
C PHE A 144 8.39 -9.57 -11.56
N GLY A 145 8.99 -10.63 -11.01
CA GLY A 145 9.82 -11.58 -11.77
C GLY A 145 11.29 -11.19 -11.85
N GLY A 146 12.11 -12.16 -12.23
CA GLY A 146 13.57 -11.99 -12.24
C GLY A 146 14.20 -12.05 -10.85
N SER A 147 15.51 -11.78 -10.76
CA SER A 147 16.25 -11.76 -9.50
C SER A 147 15.85 -10.54 -8.64
N CYS A 148 15.82 -10.69 -7.31
CA CYS A 148 15.74 -9.57 -6.36
C CYS A 148 17.07 -8.81 -6.19
N TRP A 149 18.11 -9.18 -6.88
CA TRP A 149 19.44 -8.60 -6.75
C TRP A 149 19.92 -8.01 -8.04
N GLU A 150 20.31 -6.74 -8.02
CA GLU A 150 20.92 -6.05 -9.14
C GLU A 150 22.36 -5.68 -8.85
N PRO A 151 23.30 -5.87 -9.82
CA PRO A 151 24.70 -5.54 -9.62
C PRO A 151 24.92 -4.03 -9.47
N VAL A 152 25.79 -3.66 -8.53
CA VAL A 152 26.23 -2.26 -8.36
C VAL A 152 27.45 -2.01 -9.28
N PRO A 153 27.34 -1.11 -10.26
CA PRO A 153 28.40 -0.89 -11.23
C PRO A 153 29.75 -0.57 -10.59
N GLY A 154 30.81 -1.23 -11.07
CA GLY A 154 32.19 -1.00 -10.61
C GLY A 154 32.53 -1.64 -9.26
N THR A 155 31.67 -2.48 -8.70
CA THR A 155 31.86 -3.16 -7.41
C THR A 155 31.60 -4.67 -7.51
N ASP A 156 31.88 -5.41 -6.43
CA ASP A 156 31.45 -6.82 -6.26
C ASP A 156 30.12 -6.96 -5.50
N LYS A 157 29.38 -5.84 -5.33
CA LYS A 157 28.14 -5.77 -4.59
C LYS A 157 26.91 -5.81 -5.48
N TYR A 158 25.80 -6.18 -4.85
CA TYR A 158 24.44 -6.14 -5.38
C TYR A 158 23.56 -5.38 -4.39
N TYR A 159 22.55 -4.66 -4.88
CA TYR A 159 21.48 -4.14 -4.04
C TYR A 159 20.23 -4.99 -4.16
N PHE A 160 19.41 -4.98 -3.11
CA PHE A 160 18.21 -5.80 -2.99
C PHE A 160 16.94 -5.00 -3.33
N HIS A 161 16.00 -5.66 -4.01
CA HIS A 161 14.65 -5.16 -4.28
C HIS A 161 13.65 -6.30 -4.31
N MET A 162 12.49 -6.14 -3.69
CA MET A 162 11.42 -7.13 -3.75
C MET A 162 10.46 -6.89 -4.93
N PHE A 163 10.34 -5.65 -5.39
CA PHE A 163 9.50 -5.21 -6.51
C PHE A 163 10.35 -4.96 -7.76
N ALA A 164 10.12 -3.87 -8.50
CA ALA A 164 10.96 -3.55 -9.64
C ALA A 164 12.42 -3.26 -9.24
N ARG A 165 13.35 -3.49 -10.15
CA ARG A 165 14.77 -3.16 -9.91
C ARG A 165 14.99 -1.67 -9.63
N GLU A 166 14.10 -0.82 -10.12
CA GLU A 166 14.08 0.61 -9.87
C GLU A 166 13.51 0.98 -8.49
N GLN A 167 13.12 -0.03 -7.67
CA GLN A 167 12.55 0.13 -6.33
C GLN A 167 13.44 -0.54 -5.27
N PRO A 168 14.66 0.00 -5.00
CA PRO A 168 15.55 -0.56 -3.98
C PRO A 168 14.89 -0.55 -2.59
N ASP A 169 14.96 -1.68 -1.89
CA ASP A 169 14.35 -1.87 -0.58
C ASP A 169 15.11 -1.10 0.52
N LEU A 170 14.35 -0.44 1.38
CA LEU A 170 14.85 0.32 2.51
C LEU A 170 15.20 -0.60 3.69
N ASN A 171 16.34 -0.36 4.30
CA ASN A 171 16.85 -1.11 5.44
C ASN A 171 16.28 -0.58 6.77
N TRP A 172 15.14 -1.10 7.18
CA TRP A 172 14.47 -0.73 8.42
C TRP A 172 15.23 -1.07 9.72
N GLU A 173 16.30 -1.87 9.64
CA GLU A 173 17.22 -2.07 10.78
C GLU A 173 18.02 -0.80 11.09
N ASN A 174 18.20 0.08 10.11
CA ASN A 174 18.94 1.33 10.28
C ASN A 174 18.10 2.38 11.03
N PRO A 175 18.49 2.80 12.26
CA PRO A 175 17.71 3.75 13.05
C PRO A 175 17.71 5.17 12.46
N GLU A 176 18.76 5.57 11.73
CA GLU A 176 18.82 6.90 11.09
C GLU A 176 17.82 6.98 9.95
N LEU A 177 17.70 5.91 9.14
CA LEU A 177 16.66 5.82 8.10
C LEU A 177 15.26 5.93 8.70
N ARG A 178 14.98 5.18 9.79
CA ARG A 178 13.67 5.28 10.46
C ARG A 178 13.36 6.70 10.89
N GLN A 179 14.34 7.44 11.44
CA GLN A 179 14.13 8.83 11.85
C GLN A 179 13.86 9.75 10.65
N GLU A 180 14.47 9.51 9.48
CA GLU A 180 14.14 10.26 8.25
C GLU A 180 12.70 10.00 7.82
N LEU A 181 12.27 8.72 7.82
CA LEU A 181 10.90 8.34 7.49
C LEU A 181 9.89 8.94 8.48
N TYR A 182 10.19 8.91 9.80
CA TYR A 182 9.29 9.51 10.80
C TYR A 182 9.16 11.02 10.66
N ARG A 183 10.25 11.72 10.31
CA ARG A 183 10.19 13.18 10.01
C ARG A 183 9.29 13.45 8.80
N MET A 184 9.42 12.67 7.75
CA MET A 184 8.61 12.79 6.55
C MET A 184 7.12 12.56 6.83
N ILE A 185 6.78 11.48 7.54
CA ILE A 185 5.40 11.15 7.92
C ILE A 185 4.78 12.25 8.78
N ASN A 186 5.51 12.72 9.80
CA ASN A 186 5.05 13.79 10.67
C ASN A 186 4.84 15.10 9.90
N TRP A 187 5.72 15.42 8.96
CA TRP A 187 5.58 16.61 8.11
C TRP A 187 4.26 16.61 7.31
N TRP A 188 3.87 15.47 6.75
CA TRP A 188 2.59 15.35 6.04
C TRP A 188 1.39 15.46 6.98
N LEU A 189 1.47 14.87 8.18
CA LEU A 189 0.42 14.97 9.18
C LEU A 189 0.27 16.41 9.71
N GLU A 190 1.39 17.12 9.95
CA GLU A 190 1.42 18.54 10.32
C GLU A 190 0.83 19.43 9.23
N LYS A 191 1.00 19.06 7.95
CA LYS A 191 0.42 19.75 6.80
C LYS A 191 -1.11 19.63 6.75
N GLY A 192 -1.70 18.69 7.47
CA GLY A 192 -3.14 18.50 7.59
C GLY A 192 -3.68 17.21 6.99
N LEU A 193 -2.80 16.30 6.60
CA LEU A 193 -3.21 14.96 6.18
C LEU A 193 -3.85 14.21 7.36
N SER A 194 -4.92 13.46 7.10
CA SER A 194 -5.64 12.75 8.17
C SER A 194 -5.11 11.35 8.43
N GLY A 195 -4.17 10.87 7.63
CA GLY A 195 -3.59 9.55 7.79
C GLY A 195 -3.04 8.94 6.51
N PHE A 196 -2.85 7.62 6.52
CA PHE A 196 -2.20 6.90 5.42
C PHE A 196 -2.80 5.51 5.17
N ARG A 197 -2.83 5.10 3.91
CA ARG A 197 -2.79 3.69 3.52
C ARG A 197 -1.31 3.30 3.41
N ILE A 198 -0.93 2.22 4.07
CA ILE A 198 0.49 1.87 4.19
C ILE A 198 0.78 0.65 3.32
N ASP A 199 1.55 0.90 2.29
CA ASP A 199 1.90 -0.03 1.23
C ASP A 199 2.86 -1.11 1.72
N ALA A 200 2.60 -2.36 1.35
CA ALA A 200 3.49 -3.53 1.53
C ALA A 200 4.17 -3.59 2.91
N ILE A 201 3.48 -3.16 3.97
CA ILE A 201 4.09 -2.83 5.27
C ILE A 201 4.73 -4.02 5.99
N ILE A 202 4.28 -5.23 5.76
CA ILE A 202 4.88 -6.43 6.34
C ILE A 202 6.27 -6.74 5.76
N ASN A 203 6.58 -6.20 4.59
CA ASN A 203 7.84 -6.44 3.89
C ASN A 203 9.02 -5.63 4.48
N ILE A 204 8.77 -4.70 5.40
CA ILE A 204 9.83 -3.86 6.00
C ILE A 204 10.85 -4.65 6.82
N LYS A 205 10.45 -5.80 7.39
CA LYS A 205 11.34 -6.69 8.15
C LYS A 205 11.78 -7.86 7.29
N LYS A 206 13.08 -8.02 7.12
CA LYS A 206 13.69 -9.08 6.31
C LYS A 206 14.65 -9.91 7.14
N ASP A 207 14.87 -11.17 6.75
CA ASP A 207 15.94 -11.98 7.34
C ASP A 207 17.31 -11.37 6.98
N PRO A 208 18.09 -10.87 7.95
CA PRO A 208 19.36 -10.21 7.68
C PRO A 208 20.43 -11.14 7.10
N ALA A 209 20.26 -12.45 7.24
CA ALA A 209 21.18 -13.45 6.71
C ALA A 209 21.04 -13.68 5.19
N PHE A 210 19.90 -13.31 4.62
CA PHE A 210 19.59 -13.54 3.20
C PHE A 210 19.90 -14.97 2.76
N PRO A 211 19.35 -16.02 3.43
CA PRO A 211 19.64 -17.41 3.11
C PRO A 211 19.07 -17.81 1.75
N ASP A 212 19.69 -18.77 1.06
CA ASP A 212 19.07 -19.39 -0.10
C ASP A 212 17.91 -20.29 0.31
N PHE A 213 16.85 -20.33 -0.51
CA PHE A 213 15.74 -21.27 -0.36
C PHE A 213 15.67 -22.25 -1.53
N ALA A 214 14.98 -23.37 -1.31
CA ALA A 214 14.69 -24.30 -2.39
C ALA A 214 13.89 -23.59 -3.48
N PRO A 215 14.34 -23.66 -4.77
CA PRO A 215 13.60 -23.08 -5.88
C PRO A 215 12.15 -23.57 -5.93
N ASP A 216 11.23 -22.68 -6.26
CA ASP A 216 9.80 -22.99 -6.38
C ASP A 216 9.23 -22.73 -7.79
N GLY A 217 10.12 -22.43 -8.75
CA GLY A 217 9.83 -22.25 -10.16
C GLY A 217 10.87 -22.92 -11.07
N THR A 218 10.68 -22.76 -12.39
CA THR A 218 11.58 -23.32 -13.42
C THR A 218 12.82 -22.46 -13.68
N ASP A 219 12.88 -21.27 -13.09
CA ASP A 219 13.96 -20.29 -13.24
C ASP A 219 15.12 -20.48 -12.24
N GLY A 220 15.02 -21.45 -11.33
CA GLY A 220 16.01 -21.71 -10.30
C GLY A 220 15.95 -20.73 -9.12
N LEU A 221 14.93 -19.87 -9.07
CA LEU A 221 14.74 -18.90 -8.01
C LEU A 221 13.67 -19.37 -7.02
N ALA A 222 13.66 -18.78 -5.83
CA ALA A 222 12.65 -18.94 -4.81
C ALA A 222 11.88 -17.62 -4.62
N SER A 223 10.59 -17.68 -4.36
CA SER A 223 9.78 -16.50 -4.10
C SER A 223 10.36 -15.65 -2.95
N CYS A 224 10.46 -14.34 -3.16
CA CYS A 224 10.99 -13.40 -2.15
C CYS A 224 10.09 -13.29 -0.90
N ILE A 225 8.83 -13.73 -0.96
CA ILE A 225 7.94 -13.76 0.21
C ILE A 225 8.55 -14.56 1.37
N LYS A 226 9.37 -15.56 1.08
CA LYS A 226 10.07 -16.37 2.08
C LYS A 226 11.03 -15.56 2.95
N MET A 227 11.43 -14.38 2.49
CA MET A 227 12.30 -13.44 3.23
C MET A 227 11.58 -12.73 4.37
N VAL A 228 10.26 -12.66 4.30
CA VAL A 228 9.43 -11.92 5.26
C VAL A 228 8.49 -12.85 6.03
N GLU A 229 8.18 -14.01 5.47
CA GLU A 229 7.40 -15.03 6.19
C GLU A 229 8.16 -15.53 7.43
N ASN A 230 7.50 -15.50 8.56
CA ASN A 230 8.03 -16.00 9.84
C ASN A 230 9.30 -15.28 10.35
N VAL A 231 9.59 -14.07 9.87
CA VAL A 231 10.68 -13.25 10.40
C VAL A 231 10.18 -12.50 11.64
N GLU A 232 10.81 -12.78 12.79
CA GLU A 232 10.46 -12.13 14.06
C GLU A 232 10.85 -10.65 14.07
N GLY A 233 10.13 -9.83 14.86
CA GLY A 233 10.49 -8.44 15.13
C GLY A 233 9.81 -7.39 14.24
N VAL A 234 8.94 -7.77 13.29
CA VAL A 234 8.17 -6.78 12.51
C VAL A 234 7.27 -5.95 13.43
N GLY A 235 6.64 -6.56 14.43
CA GLY A 235 5.79 -5.87 15.40
C GLY A 235 6.51 -4.78 16.18
N GLU A 236 7.80 -4.97 16.50
CA GLU A 236 8.61 -3.94 17.18
C GLU A 236 8.82 -2.71 16.29
N LEU A 237 9.08 -2.92 14.99
CA LEU A 237 9.22 -1.83 14.02
C LEU A 237 7.91 -1.08 13.82
N LEU A 238 6.79 -1.81 13.76
CA LEU A 238 5.45 -1.23 13.60
C LEU A 238 5.04 -0.42 14.84
N GLU A 239 5.36 -0.90 16.04
CA GLU A 239 5.09 -0.18 17.29
C GLU A 239 5.96 1.09 17.40
N ASP A 240 7.23 1.01 17.00
CA ASP A 240 8.12 2.18 16.95
C ASP A 240 7.62 3.22 15.94
N LEU A 241 7.21 2.79 14.74
CA LEU A 241 6.58 3.62 13.73
C LEU A 241 5.32 4.33 14.29
N LYS A 242 4.38 3.57 14.85
CA LYS A 242 3.12 4.09 15.41
C LYS A 242 3.38 5.16 16.47
N LYS A 243 4.23 4.88 17.47
CA LYS A 243 4.54 5.80 18.56
C LYS A 243 5.22 7.08 18.12
N ASN A 244 6.07 6.99 17.10
CA ASN A 244 6.82 8.14 16.62
C ASN A 244 6.05 8.99 15.61
N THR A 245 4.93 8.48 15.07
CA THR A 245 4.15 9.15 14.02
C THR A 245 2.65 9.18 14.33
N PHE A 246 1.90 8.19 13.94
CA PHE A 246 0.43 8.16 13.85
C PHE A 246 -0.28 8.46 15.17
N GLU A 247 0.23 7.94 16.27
CA GLU A 247 -0.37 8.11 17.60
C GLU A 247 -0.41 9.58 18.04
N LYS A 248 0.61 10.37 17.65
CA LYS A 248 0.72 11.79 18.01
C LYS A 248 -0.38 12.66 17.39
N TYR A 249 -0.97 12.22 16.28
CA TYR A 249 -1.91 13.01 15.47
C TYR A 249 -3.32 12.40 15.43
N ASP A 250 -3.58 11.30 16.16
CA ASP A 250 -4.80 10.49 16.02
C ASP A 250 -5.11 10.17 14.55
N ALA A 251 -4.05 9.86 13.79
CA ALA A 251 -4.11 9.64 12.36
C ALA A 251 -4.82 8.31 12.05
N PHE A 252 -5.63 8.29 10.99
CA PHE A 252 -6.21 7.07 10.48
C PHE A 252 -5.19 6.31 9.63
N THR A 253 -5.02 5.03 9.91
CA THR A 253 -4.09 4.18 9.16
C THR A 253 -4.76 2.89 8.71
N VAL A 254 -4.54 2.52 7.45
CA VAL A 254 -4.93 1.21 6.93
C VAL A 254 -3.70 0.50 6.37
N GLY A 255 -3.35 -0.63 6.98
CA GLY A 255 -2.21 -1.45 6.56
C GLY A 255 -2.58 -2.41 5.44
N GLU A 256 -1.73 -2.51 4.44
CA GLU A 256 -1.80 -3.59 3.46
C GLU A 256 -1.04 -4.80 4.01
N VAL A 257 -1.79 -5.77 4.53
CA VAL A 257 -1.25 -6.96 5.18
C VAL A 257 -1.83 -8.19 4.50
N PHE A 258 -0.98 -8.93 3.81
CA PHE A 258 -1.34 -10.20 3.18
C PHE A 258 -0.95 -11.39 4.06
N ASN A 259 -1.62 -12.53 3.86
CA ASN A 259 -1.30 -13.81 4.50
C ASN A 259 -1.26 -13.79 6.03
N MET A 260 -1.98 -12.86 6.66
CA MET A 260 -2.07 -12.74 8.11
C MET A 260 -2.74 -13.98 8.72
N LYS A 261 -2.18 -14.49 9.80
CA LYS A 261 -2.79 -15.55 10.59
C LYS A 261 -3.83 -14.97 11.55
N SER A 262 -4.88 -15.75 11.86
CA SER A 262 -5.96 -15.28 12.73
C SER A 262 -5.49 -14.91 14.15
N ASP A 263 -4.44 -15.51 14.64
CA ASP A 263 -3.83 -15.22 15.95
C ASP A 263 -2.96 -13.95 15.94
N GLU A 264 -2.56 -13.46 14.75
CA GLU A 264 -1.81 -12.21 14.59
C GLU A 264 -2.74 -10.98 14.53
N LEU A 265 -4.02 -11.16 14.18
CA LEU A 265 -5.00 -10.08 14.00
C LEU A 265 -5.04 -9.08 15.17
N PRO A 266 -5.01 -9.48 16.45
CA PRO A 266 -5.02 -8.55 17.58
C PRO A 266 -3.80 -7.61 17.65
N ALA A 267 -2.67 -8.00 17.04
CA ALA A 267 -1.50 -7.14 16.97
C ALA A 267 -1.65 -6.05 15.89
N PHE A 268 -2.40 -6.32 14.84
CA PHE A 268 -2.58 -5.37 13.75
C PHE A 268 -3.69 -4.37 14.00
N ILE A 269 -4.83 -4.80 14.55
CA ILE A 269 -6.03 -3.96 14.74
C ILE A 269 -6.51 -3.97 16.20
N GLY A 270 -7.45 -3.08 16.52
CA GLY A 270 -8.00 -2.98 17.86
C GLY A 270 -7.42 -1.84 18.68
N GLU A 271 -7.70 -1.82 19.98
CA GLU A 271 -7.35 -0.69 20.85
C GLU A 271 -5.84 -0.44 20.94
N ASN A 272 -5.05 -1.51 20.90
CA ASN A 272 -3.59 -1.46 20.94
C ASN A 272 -2.93 -1.88 19.62
N GLY A 273 -3.72 -2.10 18.55
CA GLY A 273 -3.20 -2.51 17.26
C GLY A 273 -2.22 -1.52 16.65
N HIS A 274 -1.34 -2.00 15.78
CA HIS A 274 -0.36 -1.17 15.08
C HIS A 274 -1.01 -0.17 14.13
N PHE A 275 -2.17 -0.53 13.57
CA PHE A 275 -2.96 0.28 12.63
C PHE A 275 -4.37 0.53 13.15
N SER A 276 -5.03 1.52 12.60
CA SER A 276 -6.47 1.74 12.82
C SER A 276 -7.28 0.59 12.26
N THR A 277 -6.89 0.09 11.10
CA THR A 277 -7.48 -1.06 10.41
C THR A 277 -6.49 -1.67 9.41
N ILE A 278 -6.83 -2.81 8.84
CA ILE A 278 -6.18 -3.43 7.68
C ILE A 278 -7.23 -3.79 6.66
N PHE A 279 -6.84 -4.06 5.42
CA PHE A 279 -7.75 -4.56 4.40
C PHE A 279 -8.12 -6.03 4.64
N ASP A 280 -9.41 -6.35 4.51
CA ASP A 280 -9.92 -7.72 4.54
C ASP A 280 -9.82 -8.33 3.13
N PHE A 281 -8.75 -9.07 2.88
CA PHE A 281 -8.54 -9.81 1.65
C PHE A 281 -9.11 -11.24 1.68
N SER A 282 -9.76 -11.67 2.77
CA SER A 282 -10.19 -13.07 2.94
C SER A 282 -11.20 -13.54 1.90
N ALA A 283 -12.09 -12.68 1.45
CA ALA A 283 -13.03 -12.96 0.37
C ALA A 283 -12.41 -12.77 -1.02
N HIS A 284 -11.41 -11.92 -1.13
CA HIS A 284 -10.69 -11.62 -2.36
C HIS A 284 -9.87 -12.82 -2.83
N CYS A 285 -9.14 -13.48 -1.94
CA CYS A 285 -8.34 -14.67 -2.24
C CYS A 285 -9.13 -15.83 -2.89
N LEU A 286 -10.47 -15.87 -2.74
CA LEU A 286 -11.31 -16.84 -3.43
C LEU A 286 -11.46 -16.57 -4.94
N SER A 287 -11.01 -15.42 -5.40
CA SER A 287 -11.07 -15.00 -6.80
C SER A 287 -9.79 -15.29 -7.58
N GLU A 288 -8.73 -15.76 -6.92
CA GLU A 288 -7.48 -16.10 -7.56
C GLU A 288 -7.53 -17.50 -8.18
N GLY A 289 -7.04 -17.62 -9.43
CA GLY A 289 -6.88 -18.87 -10.12
C GLY A 289 -5.50 -19.50 -9.88
N MET A 290 -5.27 -20.65 -10.51
CA MET A 290 -4.03 -21.42 -10.38
C MET A 290 -2.78 -20.63 -10.85
N HIS A 291 -2.96 -19.68 -11.78
CA HIS A 291 -1.90 -18.84 -12.35
C HIS A 291 -1.97 -17.37 -11.89
N GLY A 292 -2.72 -17.09 -10.83
CA GLY A 292 -2.91 -15.76 -10.29
C GLY A 292 -4.26 -15.13 -10.63
N TRP A 293 -4.42 -13.86 -10.36
CA TRP A 293 -5.68 -13.11 -10.47
C TRP A 293 -6.24 -13.00 -11.90
N TYR A 294 -5.41 -13.12 -12.94
CA TYR A 294 -5.84 -13.10 -14.34
C TYR A 294 -6.40 -14.45 -14.82
N ASP A 295 -6.19 -15.53 -14.08
CA ASP A 295 -6.80 -16.85 -14.31
C ASP A 295 -7.98 -17.04 -13.34
N ALA A 296 -8.99 -16.21 -13.55
CA ALA A 296 -10.08 -16.03 -12.62
C ALA A 296 -11.10 -17.16 -12.66
N PRO A 297 -11.23 -18.04 -11.64
CA PRO A 297 -12.30 -19.00 -11.54
C PRO A 297 -13.65 -18.30 -11.37
N GLU A 298 -14.73 -19.00 -11.73
CA GLU A 298 -16.08 -18.55 -11.39
C GLU A 298 -16.25 -18.51 -9.86
N ILE A 299 -16.80 -17.40 -9.36
CA ILE A 299 -16.97 -17.20 -7.92
C ILE A 299 -18.16 -18.01 -7.40
N GLU A 300 -17.89 -18.91 -6.49
CA GLU A 300 -18.90 -19.63 -5.74
C GLU A 300 -19.48 -18.75 -4.62
N PHE A 301 -20.58 -18.05 -4.88
CA PHE A 301 -21.22 -17.16 -3.91
C PHE A 301 -21.43 -17.73 -2.50
N PRO A 302 -21.79 -19.01 -2.32
CA PRO A 302 -21.88 -19.60 -0.98
C PRO A 302 -20.54 -19.56 -0.22
N LYS A 303 -19.43 -19.88 -0.89
CA LYS A 303 -18.07 -19.82 -0.28
C LYS A 303 -17.64 -18.39 -0.01
N TRP A 304 -17.89 -17.48 -0.94
CA TRP A 304 -17.61 -16.05 -0.78
C TRP A 304 -18.37 -15.47 0.43
N ARG A 305 -19.68 -15.75 0.55
CA ARG A 305 -20.48 -15.35 1.71
C ARG A 305 -19.92 -15.92 3.01
N GLU A 306 -19.57 -17.22 3.02
CA GLU A 306 -19.01 -17.87 4.20
C GLU A 306 -17.67 -17.22 4.63
N ALA A 307 -16.81 -16.91 3.68
CA ALA A 307 -15.53 -16.24 3.94
C ALA A 307 -15.74 -14.86 4.61
N ILE A 308 -16.64 -14.03 4.06
CA ILE A 308 -16.97 -12.72 4.64
C ILE A 308 -17.57 -12.87 6.03
N VAL A 309 -18.55 -13.74 6.21
CA VAL A 309 -19.19 -13.92 7.53
C VAL A 309 -18.18 -14.40 8.57
N ARG A 310 -17.32 -15.35 8.21
CA ARG A 310 -16.27 -15.86 9.10
C ARG A 310 -15.27 -14.76 9.46
N SER A 311 -14.79 -14.01 8.47
CA SER A 311 -13.87 -12.90 8.67
C SER A 311 -14.48 -11.87 9.63
N GLN A 312 -15.71 -11.43 9.37
CA GLN A 312 -16.40 -10.46 10.22
C GLN A 312 -16.60 -10.93 11.66
N LEU A 313 -16.95 -12.20 11.86
CA LEU A 313 -17.11 -12.78 13.22
C LEU A 313 -15.77 -12.83 13.97
N GLU A 314 -14.68 -13.01 13.27
CA GLU A 314 -13.33 -13.01 13.85
C GLU A 314 -12.88 -11.59 14.20
N ILE A 315 -12.99 -10.68 13.25
CA ILE A 315 -12.55 -9.29 13.35
C ILE A 315 -13.24 -8.54 14.49
N GLN A 316 -14.57 -8.69 14.61
CA GLN A 316 -15.38 -8.01 15.63
C GLN A 316 -14.96 -8.29 17.06
N LYS A 317 -14.18 -9.32 17.31
CA LYS A 317 -13.59 -9.59 18.63
C LYS A 317 -12.54 -8.57 19.03
N TYR A 318 -11.89 -7.95 18.06
CA TYR A 318 -10.72 -7.11 18.27
C TYR A 318 -10.91 -5.68 17.78
N GLY A 319 -11.54 -5.48 16.63
CA GLY A 319 -11.64 -4.18 15.99
C GLY A 319 -12.53 -4.17 14.76
N PHE A 320 -12.10 -3.41 13.77
CA PHE A 320 -12.73 -3.29 12.46
C PHE A 320 -11.66 -3.55 11.40
N GLU A 321 -12.03 -4.24 10.33
CA GLU A 321 -11.24 -4.28 9.09
C GLU A 321 -11.89 -3.44 8.00
N ALA A 322 -11.05 -2.96 7.09
CA ALA A 322 -11.49 -2.25 5.92
C ALA A 322 -11.91 -3.25 4.85
N ASN A 323 -13.20 -3.23 4.50
CA ASN A 323 -13.71 -4.04 3.43
C ASN A 323 -13.24 -3.51 2.08
N ILE A 324 -12.77 -4.40 1.22
CA ILE A 324 -12.28 -4.07 -0.12
C ILE A 324 -12.75 -5.14 -1.11
N ILE A 325 -13.22 -4.72 -2.28
CA ILE A 325 -13.62 -5.61 -3.37
C ILE A 325 -12.89 -5.32 -4.68
N GLU A 326 -12.27 -4.16 -4.75
CA GLU A 326 -11.47 -3.71 -5.87
C GLU A 326 -10.53 -2.60 -5.42
N ASN A 327 -9.39 -2.50 -6.06
CA ASN A 327 -8.43 -1.41 -5.91
C ASN A 327 -7.70 -1.19 -7.25
N HIS A 328 -6.58 -0.48 -7.24
CA HIS A 328 -5.79 -0.18 -8.44
C HIS A 328 -4.99 -1.40 -8.96
N ASP A 329 -4.81 -2.45 -8.16
CA ASP A 329 -4.11 -3.69 -8.53
C ASP A 329 -5.06 -4.77 -9.05
N GLU A 330 -6.37 -4.59 -8.85
CA GLU A 330 -7.37 -5.62 -9.08
C GLU A 330 -8.35 -5.25 -10.19
N PRO A 331 -8.93 -6.24 -10.88
CA PRO A 331 -10.04 -5.99 -11.78
C PRO A 331 -11.22 -5.35 -11.07
N ARG A 332 -12.04 -4.62 -11.84
CA ARG A 332 -13.28 -4.02 -11.30
C ARG A 332 -14.16 -5.08 -10.64
N GLY A 333 -14.59 -4.82 -9.41
CA GLY A 333 -15.40 -5.73 -8.63
C GLY A 333 -16.68 -6.17 -9.34
N ALA A 334 -17.34 -5.27 -10.07
CA ALA A 334 -18.49 -5.62 -10.89
C ALA A 334 -18.16 -6.64 -11.99
N SER A 335 -17.00 -6.53 -12.63
CA SER A 335 -16.57 -7.47 -13.67
C SER A 335 -16.13 -8.81 -13.08
N ARG A 336 -15.58 -8.76 -11.87
CA ARG A 336 -14.98 -9.91 -11.19
C ARG A 336 -16.00 -10.78 -10.48
N PHE A 337 -16.91 -10.14 -9.72
CA PHE A 337 -17.83 -10.82 -8.81
C PHE A 337 -19.23 -11.00 -9.37
N LEU A 338 -19.66 -10.20 -10.36
CA LEU A 338 -21.00 -10.31 -10.91
C LEU A 338 -21.03 -11.19 -12.17
N PRO A 339 -22.00 -12.13 -12.26
CA PRO A 339 -22.20 -12.84 -13.51
C PRO A 339 -22.64 -11.88 -14.62
N ALA A 340 -22.36 -12.20 -15.88
CA ALA A 340 -22.58 -11.32 -17.04
C ALA A 340 -24.00 -10.71 -17.09
N TYR A 341 -25.04 -11.47 -16.73
CA TYR A 341 -26.42 -10.96 -16.71
C TYR A 341 -26.69 -9.91 -15.62
N ALA A 342 -25.85 -9.84 -14.59
CA ALA A 342 -25.94 -8.87 -13.48
C ALA A 342 -24.97 -7.69 -13.64
N GLN A 343 -24.11 -7.69 -14.64
CA GLN A 343 -23.20 -6.57 -14.96
C GLN A 343 -23.96 -5.43 -15.64
N ASN A 344 -24.88 -4.83 -14.90
CA ASN A 344 -25.70 -3.71 -15.30
C ASN A 344 -25.87 -2.72 -14.13
N PRO A 345 -26.35 -1.49 -14.33
CA PRO A 345 -26.43 -0.49 -13.27
C PRO A 345 -27.20 -0.93 -12.00
N ALA A 346 -28.22 -1.77 -12.15
CA ALA A 346 -28.97 -2.27 -10.99
C ALA A 346 -28.17 -3.31 -10.20
N GLY A 347 -27.57 -4.27 -10.89
CA GLY A 347 -26.70 -5.28 -10.29
C GLY A 347 -25.50 -4.69 -9.59
N VAL A 348 -24.80 -3.75 -10.24
CA VAL A 348 -23.63 -3.06 -9.67
C VAL A 348 -24.01 -2.26 -8.42
N LYS A 349 -25.12 -1.51 -8.45
CA LYS A 349 -25.62 -0.78 -7.27
C LYS A 349 -26.02 -1.73 -6.14
N SER A 350 -26.66 -2.86 -6.45
CA SER A 350 -27.05 -3.85 -5.44
C SER A 350 -25.80 -4.47 -4.79
N PHE A 351 -24.79 -4.78 -5.57
CA PHE A 351 -23.53 -5.32 -5.09
C PHE A 351 -22.78 -4.29 -4.22
N GLY A 352 -22.64 -3.06 -4.69
CA GLY A 352 -22.04 -1.98 -3.89
C GLY A 352 -22.81 -1.73 -2.59
N THR A 353 -24.16 -1.76 -2.62
CA THR A 353 -24.98 -1.62 -1.40
C THR A 353 -24.73 -2.77 -0.43
N LEU A 354 -24.63 -4.01 -0.92
CA LEU A 354 -24.32 -5.18 -0.09
C LEU A 354 -22.99 -4.99 0.64
N ILE A 355 -21.97 -4.56 -0.06
CA ILE A 355 -20.63 -4.32 0.51
C ILE A 355 -20.68 -3.24 1.61
N VAL A 356 -21.36 -2.12 1.36
CA VAL A 356 -21.49 -1.03 2.35
C VAL A 356 -22.29 -1.45 3.60
N ILE A 357 -23.29 -2.36 3.45
CA ILE A 357 -24.12 -2.81 4.58
C ILE A 357 -23.37 -3.82 5.47
N ILE A 358 -22.50 -4.62 4.90
CA ILE A 358 -21.85 -5.73 5.64
C ILE A 358 -20.86 -5.19 6.68
N ILE A 359 -20.24 -4.01 6.48
CA ILE A 359 -19.08 -3.57 7.26
C ILE A 359 -19.11 -2.07 7.57
N LEU A 360 -18.52 -1.70 8.71
CA LEU A 360 -18.52 -0.34 9.25
C LEU A 360 -17.52 0.62 8.60
N ILE A 361 -16.43 0.12 8.02
CA ILE A 361 -15.48 0.92 7.25
C ILE A 361 -15.42 0.33 5.84
N ASN A 362 -15.84 1.12 4.86
CA ASN A 362 -15.89 0.66 3.48
C ASN A 362 -14.90 1.45 2.63
N PHE A 363 -14.11 0.73 1.85
CA PHE A 363 -13.29 1.30 0.81
C PHE A 363 -13.94 1.08 -0.55
N ILE A 364 -14.18 2.16 -1.25
CA ILE A 364 -14.76 2.17 -2.59
C ILE A 364 -13.69 2.70 -3.55
N TYR A 365 -13.40 1.94 -4.58
CA TYR A 365 -12.53 2.39 -5.66
C TYR A 365 -13.33 3.22 -6.68
N MET A 366 -12.69 4.21 -7.26
CA MET A 366 -13.34 5.17 -8.16
C MET A 366 -14.13 4.51 -9.29
N GLY A 367 -15.39 4.91 -9.45
CA GLY A 367 -16.24 4.57 -10.59
C GLY A 367 -17.19 3.39 -10.41
N LEU A 368 -17.75 3.16 -9.21
CA LEU A 368 -18.98 2.36 -9.09
C LEU A 368 -20.14 2.99 -9.84
#